data_f50addc055e388fac17111a2bdcb9746
#
_entry.id   f50addc055e388fac17111a2bdcb9746
#
_cell.length_a   1.000
_cell.length_b   1.000
_cell.length_c   1.000
_cell.angle_alpha   90.00
_cell.angle_beta   90.00
_cell.angle_gamma   90.00
#
_symmetry.space_group_name_H-M   'P 1'
#
loop_
_entity.id
_entity.type
_entity.pdbx_description
1 polymer ?
#
loop_
_entity_poly.entity_id
_entity_poly.type
_entity_poly.pdbx_seq_one_letter_code
_entity_poly.pdbx_strand_id
1 'polypeptide(L)'
;MADIRQENADAAARVLFDAGFNVCTATVDVSSRTSVQALVEAATKLGEVSGVIYAAGVSRSQASPETILKVDLYGTGLVLEEFGNVIARGGAGVVFASQSGHRLGPLTTEQNALLAMTPVEDLLALPMLQLDQIKDSLHAYQISKRGNSLRVMAEAVRWGKRGARVNTISPGIIITALANDKLKGPRGPGYRRMLEVSAAGRAGTPYEVGTVGALLMSPDGAFIT
;
A
#
# COMPACT_ATOMS: atom_id res chain seq x y z
N MET A 1 11.89 8.69 5.88
CA MET A 1 10.49 8.80 5.41
C MET A 1 10.46 9.33 3.99
N ALA A 2 9.50 8.90 3.16
CA ALA A 2 9.43 9.36 1.78
C ALA A 2 7.98 9.64 1.36
N ASP A 3 7.77 10.67 0.55
CA ASP A 3 6.50 11.07 -0.05
C ASP A 3 6.78 11.70 -1.42
N ILE A 4 5.77 11.81 -2.28
CA ILE A 4 5.94 12.51 -3.58
C ILE A 4 6.16 14.01 -3.38
N ARG A 5 5.72 14.56 -2.24
CA ARG A 5 5.94 15.95 -1.84
C ARG A 5 6.86 16.00 -0.64
N GLN A 6 7.98 16.70 -0.79
CA GLN A 6 8.99 16.85 0.27
C GLN A 6 8.39 17.42 1.56
N GLU A 7 7.51 18.41 1.43
CA GLU A 7 6.85 19.04 2.58
C GLU A 7 6.03 18.05 3.44
N ASN A 8 5.41 17.03 2.82
CA ASN A 8 4.69 16.00 3.58
C ASN A 8 5.66 15.09 4.34
N ALA A 9 6.75 14.67 3.70
CA ALA A 9 7.78 13.87 4.33
C ALA A 9 8.40 14.62 5.51
N ASP A 10 8.72 15.90 5.34
CA ASP A 10 9.33 16.74 6.37
C ASP A 10 8.36 17.01 7.54
N ALA A 11 7.08 17.27 7.26
CA ALA A 11 6.07 17.44 8.30
C ALA A 11 5.91 16.17 9.16
N ALA A 12 5.86 15.00 8.53
CA ALA A 12 5.78 13.73 9.24
C ALA A 12 7.08 13.39 10.00
N ALA A 13 8.24 13.70 9.41
CA ALA A 13 9.54 13.50 10.05
C ALA A 13 9.69 14.35 11.32
N ARG A 14 9.18 15.58 11.30
CA ARG A 14 9.22 16.47 12.48
C ARG A 14 8.50 15.86 13.69
N VAL A 15 7.32 15.26 13.47
CA VAL A 15 6.56 14.57 14.53
C VAL A 15 7.37 13.43 15.15
N LEU A 16 8.08 12.66 14.33
CA LEU A 16 8.93 11.58 14.83
C LEU A 16 10.21 12.10 15.49
N PHE A 17 10.80 13.15 14.94
CA PHE A 17 11.97 13.80 15.54
C PHE A 17 11.66 14.35 16.92
N ASP A 18 10.51 15.03 17.10
CA ASP A 18 10.03 15.54 18.38
C ASP A 18 9.76 14.39 19.39
N ALA A 19 9.48 13.19 18.90
CA ALA A 19 9.35 11.98 19.71
C ALA A 19 10.71 11.27 19.99
N GLY A 20 11.83 11.86 19.56
CA GLY A 20 13.19 11.36 19.83
C GLY A 20 13.75 10.38 18.78
N PHE A 21 13.12 10.24 17.63
CA PHE A 21 13.63 9.36 16.55
C PHE A 21 14.56 10.13 15.59
N ASN A 22 15.61 9.47 15.11
CA ASN A 22 16.40 9.95 13.98
C ASN A 22 15.67 9.68 12.68
N VAL A 23 15.38 10.72 11.91
CA VAL A 23 14.59 10.62 10.68
C VAL A 23 15.27 11.35 9.54
N CYS A 24 15.44 10.67 8.41
CA CYS A 24 15.81 11.27 7.13
C CYS A 24 14.58 11.29 6.22
N THR A 25 14.50 12.30 5.35
CA THR A 25 13.42 12.43 4.37
C THR A 25 13.94 12.32 2.94
N ALA A 26 13.08 11.87 2.04
CA ALA A 26 13.34 11.81 0.61
C ALA A 26 12.04 12.04 -0.18
N THR A 27 12.15 12.50 -1.40
CA THR A 27 11.04 12.48 -2.36
C THR A 27 11.03 11.15 -3.11
N VAL A 28 9.84 10.63 -3.38
CA VAL A 28 9.65 9.44 -4.21
C VAL A 28 8.34 9.52 -5.00
N ASP A 29 8.43 9.29 -6.30
CA ASP A 29 7.30 8.91 -7.13
C ASP A 29 7.27 7.38 -7.24
N VAL A 30 6.34 6.75 -6.55
CA VAL A 30 6.23 5.28 -6.54
C VAL A 30 5.79 4.72 -7.90
N SER A 31 5.28 5.53 -8.81
CA SER A 31 4.95 5.14 -10.18
C SER A 31 6.16 5.17 -11.13
N SER A 32 7.34 5.54 -10.63
CA SER A 32 8.59 5.61 -11.38
C SER A 32 9.63 4.64 -10.81
N ARG A 33 10.04 3.64 -11.62
CA ARG A 33 11.08 2.68 -11.21
C ARG A 33 12.38 3.37 -10.78
N THR A 34 12.84 4.32 -11.57
CA THR A 34 14.08 5.06 -11.24
C THR A 34 13.97 5.82 -9.93
N SER A 35 12.79 6.38 -9.62
CA SER A 35 12.56 7.07 -8.35
C SER A 35 12.54 6.11 -7.17
N VAL A 36 11.91 4.93 -7.32
CA VAL A 36 11.92 3.88 -6.28
C VAL A 36 13.33 3.33 -6.06
N GLN A 37 14.10 3.09 -7.14
CA GLN A 37 15.50 2.66 -7.05
C GLN A 37 16.38 3.69 -6.34
N ALA A 38 16.21 4.97 -6.63
CA ALA A 38 16.92 6.04 -5.92
C ALA A 38 16.58 6.05 -4.41
N LEU A 39 15.32 5.80 -4.05
CA LEU A 39 14.92 5.66 -2.64
C LEU A 39 15.58 4.46 -1.98
N VAL A 40 15.62 3.30 -2.65
CA VAL A 40 16.30 2.08 -2.16
C VAL A 40 17.79 2.34 -1.96
N GLU A 41 18.44 3.01 -2.92
CA GLU A 41 19.85 3.38 -2.81
C GLU A 41 20.10 4.33 -1.63
N ALA A 42 19.25 5.34 -1.44
CA ALA A 42 19.32 6.24 -0.29
C ALA A 42 19.14 5.49 1.03
N ALA A 43 18.18 4.56 1.10
CA ALA A 43 17.94 3.76 2.30
C ALA A 43 19.13 2.84 2.63
N THR A 44 19.70 2.15 1.64
CA THR A 44 20.84 1.24 1.83
C THR A 44 22.12 1.96 2.23
N LYS A 45 22.30 3.23 1.83
CA LYS A 45 23.42 4.06 2.31
C LYS A 45 23.35 4.40 3.80
N LEU A 46 22.14 4.36 4.40
CA LEU A 46 21.93 4.59 5.82
C LEU A 46 22.17 3.33 6.67
N GLY A 47 22.17 2.15 6.04
CA GLY A 47 22.37 0.87 6.70
C GLY A 47 21.53 -0.25 6.10
N GLU A 48 21.44 -1.38 6.78
CA GLU A 48 20.58 -2.50 6.37
C GLU A 48 19.10 -2.11 6.46
N VAL A 49 18.36 -2.42 5.40
CA VAL A 49 16.91 -2.19 5.37
C VAL A 49 16.21 -3.30 6.16
N SER A 50 15.90 -3.05 7.41
CA SER A 50 15.22 -4.02 8.30
C SER A 50 13.68 -3.92 8.24
N GLY A 51 13.13 -2.82 7.71
CA GLY A 51 11.69 -2.64 7.65
C GLY A 51 11.21 -1.79 6.49
N VAL A 52 10.04 -2.13 5.95
CA VAL A 52 9.37 -1.35 4.89
C VAL A 52 7.90 -1.18 5.24
N ILE A 53 7.46 0.07 5.39
CA ILE A 53 6.04 0.39 5.54
C ILE A 53 5.59 1.13 4.29
N TYR A 54 4.79 0.48 3.45
CA TYR A 54 4.28 1.05 2.21
C TYR A 54 2.84 1.50 2.36
N ALA A 55 2.66 2.81 2.48
CA ALA A 55 1.36 3.46 2.66
C ALA A 55 1.02 4.46 1.54
N ALA A 56 1.88 4.59 0.52
CA ALA A 56 1.60 5.46 -0.60
C ALA A 56 0.38 4.98 -1.39
N GLY A 57 -0.39 5.92 -1.91
CA GLY A 57 -1.57 5.61 -2.69
C GLY A 57 -2.46 6.83 -2.91
N VAL A 58 -3.35 6.72 -3.88
CA VAL A 58 -4.34 7.75 -4.21
C VAL A 58 -5.75 7.19 -4.11
N SER A 59 -6.72 8.04 -3.81
CA SER A 59 -8.09 7.59 -3.70
C SER A 59 -8.88 7.84 -4.99
N ARG A 60 -9.94 7.06 -5.19
CA ARG A 60 -10.89 7.23 -6.31
C ARG A 60 -11.53 8.62 -6.44
N SER A 61 -11.44 9.45 -5.39
CA SER A 61 -11.94 10.83 -5.42
C SER A 61 -10.86 11.85 -5.78
N GLN A 62 -9.60 11.43 -5.89
CA GLN A 62 -8.46 12.32 -6.10
C GLN A 62 -7.78 12.10 -7.45
N ALA A 63 -7.99 10.95 -8.10
CA ALA A 63 -7.22 10.56 -9.26
C ALA A 63 -8.06 9.86 -10.35
N SER A 64 -7.58 9.91 -11.59
CA SER A 64 -8.11 9.16 -12.72
C SER A 64 -7.86 7.65 -12.56
N PRO A 65 -8.61 6.79 -13.25
CA PRO A 65 -8.34 5.35 -13.29
C PRO A 65 -6.89 5.00 -13.62
N GLU A 66 -6.32 5.66 -14.62
CA GLU A 66 -4.94 5.45 -15.05
C GLU A 66 -3.94 5.78 -13.93
N THR A 67 -4.10 6.92 -13.26
CA THR A 67 -3.25 7.32 -12.14
C THR A 67 -3.36 6.32 -10.97
N ILE A 68 -4.58 5.85 -10.69
CA ILE A 68 -4.81 4.85 -9.63
C ILE A 68 -4.07 3.54 -9.95
N LEU A 69 -4.18 3.04 -11.18
CA LEU A 69 -3.48 1.82 -11.58
C LEU A 69 -1.95 1.99 -11.51
N LYS A 70 -1.43 3.14 -11.93
CA LYS A 70 0.01 3.43 -11.88
C LYS A 70 0.53 3.56 -10.44
N VAL A 71 -0.15 4.31 -9.58
CA VAL A 71 0.31 4.56 -8.22
C VAL A 71 -0.02 3.39 -7.29
N ASP A 72 -1.28 2.94 -7.27
CA ASP A 72 -1.74 2.00 -6.26
C ASP A 72 -1.41 0.54 -6.61
N LEU A 73 -1.31 0.16 -7.89
CA LEU A 73 -1.01 -1.21 -8.29
C LEU A 73 0.45 -1.38 -8.74
N TYR A 74 0.85 -0.67 -9.79
CA TYR A 74 2.20 -0.77 -10.33
C TYR A 74 3.24 -0.28 -9.30
N GLY A 75 3.00 0.86 -8.65
CA GLY A 75 3.87 1.38 -7.60
C GLY A 75 4.04 0.43 -6.42
N THR A 76 2.97 -0.27 -6.02
CA THR A 76 3.07 -1.34 -5.01
C THR A 76 3.99 -2.46 -5.50
N GLY A 77 3.84 -2.88 -6.75
CA GLY A 77 4.70 -3.90 -7.35
C GLY A 77 6.17 -3.50 -7.36
N LEU A 78 6.47 -2.26 -7.78
CA LEU A 78 7.83 -1.71 -7.79
C LEU A 78 8.46 -1.73 -6.40
N VAL A 79 7.76 -1.22 -5.40
CA VAL A 79 8.29 -1.15 -4.04
C VAL A 79 8.52 -2.54 -3.46
N LEU A 80 7.60 -3.48 -3.67
CA LEU A 80 7.77 -4.87 -3.23
C LEU A 80 8.97 -5.53 -3.90
N GLU A 81 9.17 -5.32 -5.21
CA GLU A 81 10.28 -5.87 -5.97
C GLU A 81 11.62 -5.27 -5.52
N GLU A 82 11.75 -3.95 -5.55
CA GLU A 82 13.02 -3.26 -5.31
C GLU A 82 13.46 -3.39 -3.84
N PHE A 83 12.58 -3.18 -2.88
CA PHE A 83 12.92 -3.41 -1.47
C PHE A 83 13.07 -4.88 -1.13
N GLY A 84 12.34 -5.77 -1.78
CA GLY A 84 12.52 -7.21 -1.63
C GLY A 84 13.92 -7.70 -2.04
N ASN A 85 14.63 -6.97 -2.90
CA ASN A 85 16.00 -7.28 -3.29
C ASN A 85 17.04 -6.91 -2.21
N VAL A 86 16.72 -5.96 -1.33
CA VAL A 86 17.67 -5.41 -0.33
C VAL A 86 17.25 -5.63 1.12
N ILE A 87 16.03 -6.11 1.36
CA ILE A 87 15.55 -6.36 2.73
C ILE A 87 16.51 -7.29 3.49
N ALA A 88 16.86 -6.91 4.70
CA ALA A 88 17.75 -7.69 5.56
C ALA A 88 17.08 -8.99 6.02
N ARG A 89 17.90 -9.99 6.40
CA ARG A 89 17.42 -11.18 7.07
C ARG A 89 16.76 -10.82 8.40
N GLY A 90 15.58 -11.37 8.67
CA GLY A 90 14.75 -11.01 9.82
C GLY A 90 13.92 -9.73 9.60
N GLY A 91 14.09 -9.07 8.47
CA GLY A 91 13.32 -7.88 8.14
C GLY A 91 11.83 -8.14 7.89
N ALA A 92 11.04 -7.07 7.95
CA ALA A 92 9.60 -7.17 7.76
C ALA A 92 9.06 -6.04 6.88
N GLY A 93 8.02 -6.35 6.10
CA GLY A 93 7.29 -5.38 5.29
C GLY A 93 5.80 -5.37 5.61
N VAL A 94 5.18 -4.19 5.51
CA VAL A 94 3.72 -4.01 5.59
C VAL A 94 3.26 -3.14 4.43
N VAL A 95 2.28 -3.64 3.68
CA VAL A 95 1.62 -2.94 2.58
C VAL A 95 0.18 -2.62 2.95
N PHE A 96 -0.26 -1.40 2.69
CA PHE A 96 -1.66 -1.01 2.91
C PHE A 96 -2.49 -1.27 1.65
N ALA A 97 -3.24 -2.37 1.66
CA ALA A 97 -4.31 -2.64 0.71
C ALA A 97 -5.59 -1.85 1.11
N SER A 98 -6.75 -2.44 1.02
CA SER A 98 -8.03 -1.85 1.45
C SER A 98 -9.13 -2.91 1.51
N GLN A 99 -10.11 -2.74 2.39
CA GLN A 99 -11.36 -3.48 2.30
C GLN A 99 -12.03 -3.39 0.91
N SER A 100 -11.76 -2.31 0.16
CA SER A 100 -12.32 -2.14 -1.19
C SER A 100 -11.85 -3.23 -2.15
N GLY A 101 -10.64 -3.76 -1.99
CA GLY A 101 -10.13 -4.87 -2.80
C GLY A 101 -10.95 -6.16 -2.59
N HIS A 102 -11.48 -6.38 -1.39
CA HIS A 102 -12.36 -7.53 -1.07
C HIS A 102 -13.80 -7.35 -1.56
N ARG A 103 -14.17 -6.14 -1.97
CA ARG A 103 -15.48 -5.80 -2.53
C ARG A 103 -15.51 -5.79 -4.06
N LEU A 104 -14.37 -6.04 -4.70
CA LEU A 104 -14.31 -6.30 -6.13
C LEU A 104 -15.14 -7.58 -6.42
N GLY A 105 -15.85 -7.60 -7.53
CA GLY A 105 -16.49 -8.81 -8.03
C GLY A 105 -15.48 -9.96 -8.18
N PRO A 106 -15.96 -11.21 -8.24
CA PRO A 106 -15.06 -12.35 -8.35
C PRO A 106 -14.19 -12.27 -9.61
N LEU A 107 -12.91 -12.53 -9.45
CA LEU A 107 -11.96 -12.74 -10.53
C LEU A 107 -11.75 -14.24 -10.74
N THR A 108 -11.42 -14.65 -11.96
CA THR A 108 -11.05 -16.04 -12.22
C THR A 108 -9.72 -16.37 -11.54
N THR A 109 -9.40 -17.66 -11.44
CA THR A 109 -8.11 -18.12 -10.91
C THR A 109 -6.94 -17.55 -11.73
N GLU A 110 -7.08 -17.55 -13.06
CA GLU A 110 -6.08 -17.00 -13.98
C GLU A 110 -5.89 -15.50 -13.77
N GLN A 111 -6.98 -14.74 -13.64
CA GLN A 111 -6.91 -13.30 -13.38
C GLN A 111 -6.22 -12.98 -12.04
N ASN A 112 -6.53 -13.74 -10.98
CA ASN A 112 -5.83 -13.61 -9.70
C ASN A 112 -4.33 -13.95 -9.85
N ALA A 113 -3.98 -15.02 -10.56
CA ALA A 113 -2.60 -15.40 -10.80
C ALA A 113 -1.84 -14.34 -11.62
N LEU A 114 -2.46 -13.78 -12.67
CA LEU A 114 -1.88 -12.69 -13.45
C LEU A 114 -1.59 -11.45 -12.59
N LEU A 115 -2.54 -11.02 -11.75
CA LEU A 115 -2.31 -9.89 -10.85
C LEU A 115 -1.20 -10.16 -9.83
N ALA A 116 -1.09 -11.40 -9.35
CA ALA A 116 -0.10 -11.79 -8.36
C ALA A 116 1.32 -11.87 -8.93
N MET A 117 1.48 -12.45 -10.13
CA MET A 117 2.75 -13.00 -10.60
C MET A 117 3.31 -12.35 -11.86
N THR A 118 2.50 -11.58 -12.62
CA THR A 118 3.03 -10.88 -13.81
C THR A 118 4.19 -9.96 -13.41
N PRO A 119 5.33 -10.00 -14.13
CA PRO A 119 6.43 -9.07 -13.91
C PRO A 119 5.93 -7.62 -13.84
N VAL A 120 6.53 -6.82 -12.98
CA VAL A 120 6.00 -5.47 -12.70
C VAL A 120 5.93 -4.62 -13.96
N GLU A 121 6.90 -4.73 -14.86
CA GLU A 121 6.93 -3.97 -16.12
C GLU A 121 5.79 -4.33 -17.07
N ASP A 122 5.32 -5.58 -17.05
CA ASP A 122 4.24 -6.07 -17.89
C ASP A 122 2.86 -5.93 -17.23
N LEU A 123 2.81 -5.55 -15.96
CA LEU A 123 1.60 -5.58 -15.14
C LEU A 123 0.48 -4.71 -15.73
N LEU A 124 0.79 -3.48 -16.10
CA LEU A 124 -0.20 -2.56 -16.67
C LEU A 124 -0.60 -2.90 -18.12
N ALA A 125 0.13 -3.79 -18.77
CA ALA A 125 -0.23 -4.30 -20.10
C ALA A 125 -1.28 -5.43 -20.06
N LEU A 126 -1.61 -5.94 -18.89
CA LEU A 126 -2.64 -6.98 -18.76
C LEU A 126 -3.97 -6.52 -19.37
N PRO A 127 -4.64 -7.38 -20.20
CA PRO A 127 -5.90 -7.02 -20.85
C PRO A 127 -6.96 -6.50 -19.89
N MET A 128 -7.08 -7.09 -18.70
CA MET A 128 -8.06 -6.69 -17.68
C MET A 128 -7.80 -5.33 -17.04
N LEU A 129 -6.62 -4.74 -17.24
CA LEU A 129 -6.22 -3.44 -16.72
C LEU A 129 -6.24 -2.34 -17.77
N GLN A 130 -6.60 -2.65 -19.01
CA GLN A 130 -6.74 -1.66 -20.07
C GLN A 130 -7.89 -0.70 -19.72
N LEU A 131 -7.74 0.59 -20.05
CA LEU A 131 -8.67 1.62 -19.61
C LEU A 131 -10.10 1.43 -20.14
N ASP A 132 -10.27 0.76 -21.28
CA ASP A 132 -11.58 0.37 -21.82
C ASP A 132 -12.27 -0.76 -21.04
N GLN A 133 -11.50 -1.53 -20.25
CA GLN A 133 -12.00 -2.57 -19.33
C GLN A 133 -12.24 -2.02 -17.92
N ILE A 134 -11.75 -0.84 -17.60
CA ILE A 134 -11.91 -0.20 -16.28
C ILE A 134 -13.16 0.68 -16.27
N LYS A 135 -14.18 0.28 -15.52
CA LYS A 135 -15.49 0.93 -15.49
C LYS A 135 -15.44 2.38 -14.99
N ASP A 136 -14.68 2.61 -13.93
CA ASP A 136 -14.53 3.92 -13.28
C ASP A 136 -13.35 3.93 -12.28
N SER A 137 -13.12 5.05 -11.61
CA SER A 137 -12.09 5.17 -10.58
C SER A 137 -12.31 4.26 -9.36
N LEU A 138 -13.54 3.83 -9.07
CA LEU A 138 -13.80 2.85 -8.01
C LEU A 138 -13.32 1.48 -8.44
N HIS A 139 -13.62 1.06 -9.65
CA HIS A 139 -13.16 -0.22 -10.21
C HIS A 139 -11.63 -0.27 -10.27
N ALA A 140 -10.98 0.80 -10.79
CA ALA A 140 -9.52 0.90 -10.79
C ALA A 140 -8.94 0.77 -9.36
N TYR A 141 -9.54 1.42 -8.37
CA TYR A 141 -9.10 1.34 -6.99
C TYR A 141 -9.32 -0.06 -6.39
N GLN A 142 -10.47 -0.69 -6.66
CA GLN A 142 -10.78 -2.03 -6.16
C GLN A 142 -9.81 -3.08 -6.74
N ILE A 143 -9.57 -3.05 -8.04
CA ILE A 143 -8.66 -3.99 -8.70
C ILE A 143 -7.21 -3.77 -8.26
N SER A 144 -6.77 -2.53 -8.07
CA SER A 144 -5.45 -2.21 -7.53
C SER A 144 -5.29 -2.76 -6.11
N LYS A 145 -6.24 -2.53 -5.22
CA LYS A 145 -6.17 -3.00 -3.84
C LYS A 145 -6.33 -4.51 -3.70
N ARG A 146 -7.05 -5.16 -4.62
CA ARG A 146 -7.05 -6.61 -4.76
C ARG A 146 -5.70 -7.13 -5.23
N GLY A 147 -5.13 -6.52 -6.25
CA GLY A 147 -3.81 -6.84 -6.78
C GLY A 147 -2.72 -6.68 -5.72
N ASN A 148 -2.77 -5.65 -4.88
CA ASN A 148 -1.82 -5.45 -3.79
C ASN A 148 -1.79 -6.65 -2.83
N SER A 149 -2.96 -7.15 -2.42
CA SER A 149 -3.03 -8.33 -1.54
C SER A 149 -2.47 -9.58 -2.23
N LEU A 150 -2.80 -9.78 -3.50
CA LEU A 150 -2.33 -10.93 -4.27
C LEU A 150 -0.81 -10.86 -4.50
N ARG A 151 -0.26 -9.69 -4.83
CA ARG A 151 1.18 -9.51 -5.01
C ARG A 151 1.94 -9.72 -3.70
N VAL A 152 1.42 -9.25 -2.57
CA VAL A 152 2.04 -9.52 -1.27
C VAL A 152 2.10 -11.01 -0.99
N MET A 153 1.06 -11.80 -1.32
CA MET A 153 1.08 -13.25 -1.17
C MET A 153 2.19 -13.91 -2.02
N ALA A 154 2.38 -13.47 -3.26
CA ALA A 154 3.45 -13.98 -4.12
C ALA A 154 4.84 -13.53 -3.63
N GLU A 155 4.98 -12.26 -3.26
CA GLU A 155 6.22 -11.67 -2.79
C GLU A 155 6.64 -12.22 -1.41
N ALA A 156 5.69 -12.63 -0.55
CA ALA A 156 6.01 -13.26 0.73
C ALA A 156 6.91 -14.49 0.56
N VAL A 157 6.69 -15.28 -0.52
CA VAL A 157 7.56 -16.41 -0.84
C VAL A 157 8.97 -15.95 -1.23
N ARG A 158 9.09 -14.87 -2.01
CA ARG A 158 10.38 -14.32 -2.43
C ARG A 158 11.13 -13.68 -1.26
N TRP A 159 10.45 -12.89 -0.43
CA TRP A 159 11.00 -12.30 0.77
C TRP A 159 11.41 -13.37 1.78
N GLY A 160 10.60 -14.44 1.92
CA GLY A 160 10.88 -15.58 2.78
C GLY A 160 12.19 -16.30 2.43
N LYS A 161 12.56 -16.41 1.14
CA LYS A 161 13.86 -16.95 0.71
C LYS A 161 15.05 -16.12 1.22
N ARG A 162 14.84 -14.84 1.51
CA ARG A 162 15.85 -13.98 2.15
C ARG A 162 15.79 -14.01 3.69
N GLY A 163 14.83 -14.74 4.26
CA GLY A 163 14.57 -14.78 5.69
C GLY A 163 13.84 -13.54 6.20
N ALA A 164 13.11 -12.85 5.33
CA ALA A 164 12.28 -11.69 5.65
C ALA A 164 10.80 -12.00 5.43
N ARG A 165 9.91 -11.15 5.93
CA ARG A 165 8.45 -11.30 5.83
C ARG A 165 7.82 -10.08 5.18
N VAL A 166 6.71 -10.25 4.47
CA VAL A 166 5.88 -9.15 4.03
C VAL A 166 4.41 -9.50 4.18
N ASN A 167 3.65 -8.57 4.75
CA ASN A 167 2.23 -8.73 5.02
C ASN A 167 1.42 -7.56 4.46
N THR A 168 0.11 -7.72 4.39
CA THR A 168 -0.79 -6.64 3.99
C THR A 168 -1.87 -6.41 5.04
N ILE A 169 -2.22 -5.14 5.24
CA ILE A 169 -3.37 -4.73 6.04
C ILE A 169 -4.41 -4.18 5.07
N SER A 170 -5.66 -4.60 5.23
CA SER A 170 -6.81 -4.11 4.46
C SER A 170 -7.74 -3.26 5.34
N PRO A 171 -7.42 -1.99 5.61
CA PRO A 171 -8.23 -1.15 6.48
C PRO A 171 -9.62 -0.91 5.91
N GLY A 172 -10.58 -0.71 6.82
CA GLY A 172 -11.90 -0.19 6.51
C GLY A 172 -11.91 1.33 6.34
N ILE A 173 -12.93 1.98 6.86
CA ILE A 173 -13.02 3.44 6.92
C ILE A 173 -12.24 3.89 8.15
N ILE A 174 -11.15 4.63 7.92
CA ILE A 174 -10.26 5.15 8.96
C ILE A 174 -10.41 6.66 9.03
N ILE A 175 -10.57 7.22 10.24
CA ILE A 175 -10.71 8.66 10.48
C ILE A 175 -9.39 9.35 10.13
N THR A 176 -9.38 10.03 8.99
CA THR A 176 -8.28 10.84 8.46
C THR A 176 -8.88 12.10 7.83
N ALA A 177 -8.07 13.09 7.50
CA ALA A 177 -8.53 14.26 6.74
C ALA A 177 -9.29 13.83 5.47
N LEU A 178 -8.74 12.89 4.70
CA LEU A 178 -9.37 12.33 3.51
C LEU A 178 -10.73 11.66 3.80
N ALA A 179 -10.86 10.94 4.90
CA ALA A 179 -12.13 10.29 5.26
C ALA A 179 -13.18 11.32 5.71
N ASN A 180 -12.77 12.38 6.39
CA ASN A 180 -13.66 13.47 6.77
C ASN A 180 -14.27 14.16 5.52
N ASP A 181 -13.46 14.42 4.50
CA ASP A 181 -13.91 14.96 3.22
C ASP A 181 -14.91 14.03 2.52
N LYS A 182 -14.63 12.73 2.54
CA LYS A 182 -15.54 11.72 1.98
C LYS A 182 -16.88 11.64 2.72
N LEU A 183 -16.86 11.72 4.04
CA LEU A 183 -18.06 11.69 4.89
C LEU A 183 -18.92 12.93 4.73
N LYS A 184 -18.32 14.10 4.47
CA LYS A 184 -19.00 15.37 4.24
C LYS A 184 -19.42 15.57 2.76
N GLY A 185 -18.77 14.85 1.86
CA GLY A 185 -19.01 14.98 0.41
C GLY A 185 -20.30 14.28 -0.09
N PRO A 186 -20.57 14.35 -1.38
CA PRO A 186 -21.80 13.80 -2.00
C PRO A 186 -22.01 12.30 -1.74
N ARG A 187 -20.94 11.57 -1.47
CA ARG A 187 -20.97 10.11 -1.16
C ARG A 187 -21.08 9.82 0.34
N GLY A 188 -21.19 10.85 1.19
CA GLY A 188 -21.25 10.74 2.65
C GLY A 188 -22.34 9.78 3.16
N PRO A 189 -23.58 9.81 2.63
CA PRO A 189 -24.62 8.84 3.04
C PRO A 189 -24.18 7.39 2.86
N GLY A 190 -23.55 7.04 1.73
CA GLY A 190 -23.05 5.69 1.49
C GLY A 190 -21.94 5.28 2.47
N TYR A 191 -21.02 6.19 2.83
CA TYR A 191 -20.00 5.93 3.84
C TYR A 191 -20.59 5.75 5.23
N ARG A 192 -21.58 6.58 5.64
CA ARG A 192 -22.28 6.41 6.90
C ARG A 192 -22.99 5.06 6.97
N ARG A 193 -23.69 4.67 5.89
CA ARG A 193 -24.32 3.35 5.82
C ARG A 193 -23.31 2.21 5.96
N MET A 194 -22.11 2.34 5.39
CA MET A 194 -21.05 1.34 5.57
C MET A 194 -20.60 1.22 7.02
N LEU A 195 -20.54 2.31 7.78
CA LEU A 195 -20.20 2.30 9.20
C LEU A 195 -21.32 1.63 10.02
N GLU A 196 -22.58 1.99 9.76
CA GLU A 196 -23.76 1.40 10.44
C GLU A 196 -23.82 -0.12 10.32
N VAL A 197 -23.50 -0.66 9.14
CA VAL A 197 -23.56 -2.12 8.90
C VAL A 197 -22.27 -2.85 9.25
N SER A 198 -21.20 -2.13 9.63
CA SER A 198 -19.96 -2.77 10.06
C SER A 198 -20.12 -3.32 11.49
N ALA A 199 -19.47 -4.44 11.77
CA ALA A 199 -19.51 -5.04 13.11
C ALA A 199 -19.00 -4.08 14.22
N ALA A 200 -18.05 -3.19 13.87
CA ALA A 200 -17.53 -2.20 14.81
C ALA A 200 -18.49 -1.01 15.05
N GLY A 201 -19.47 -0.78 14.16
CA GLY A 201 -20.41 0.34 14.24
C GLY A 201 -19.80 1.74 14.13
N ARG A 202 -18.50 1.83 13.86
CA ARG A 202 -17.75 3.08 13.79
C ARG A 202 -16.59 3.02 12.79
N ALA A 203 -16.02 4.17 12.46
CA ALA A 203 -14.74 4.22 11.78
C ALA A 203 -13.59 3.84 12.73
N GLY A 204 -12.55 3.25 12.16
CA GLY A 204 -11.29 3.02 12.87
C GLY A 204 -10.42 4.30 12.93
N THR A 205 -9.38 4.25 13.73
CA THR A 205 -8.38 5.31 13.85
C THR A 205 -7.05 4.89 13.20
N PRO A 206 -6.18 5.84 12.81
CA PRO A 206 -4.83 5.52 12.35
C PRO A 206 -4.02 4.72 13.38
N TYR A 207 -4.23 4.97 14.67
CA TYR A 207 -3.55 4.26 15.76
C TYR A 207 -3.92 2.79 15.83
N GLU A 208 -5.21 2.44 15.64
CA GLU A 208 -5.66 1.05 15.60
C GLU A 208 -5.01 0.29 14.44
N VAL A 209 -4.88 0.94 13.29
CA VAL A 209 -4.17 0.35 12.13
C VAL A 209 -2.67 0.27 12.41
N GLY A 210 -2.09 1.32 13.00
CA GLY A 210 -0.68 1.38 13.38
C GLY A 210 -0.28 0.29 14.36
N THR A 211 -1.13 -0.05 15.32
CA THR A 211 -0.90 -1.15 16.27
C THR A 211 -0.77 -2.50 15.57
N VAL A 212 -1.64 -2.78 14.59
CA VAL A 212 -1.52 -4.01 13.78
C VAL A 212 -0.24 -3.98 12.95
N GLY A 213 0.09 -2.83 12.35
CA GLY A 213 1.35 -2.65 11.62
C GLY A 213 2.57 -2.90 12.51
N ALA A 214 2.58 -2.36 13.72
CA ALA A 214 3.66 -2.56 14.69
C ALA A 214 3.83 -4.04 15.05
N LEU A 215 2.73 -4.77 15.30
CA LEU A 215 2.76 -6.21 15.53
C LEU A 215 3.37 -6.95 14.34
N LEU A 216 2.91 -6.67 13.11
CA LEU A 216 3.42 -7.32 11.91
C LEU A 216 4.90 -7.03 11.65
N MET A 217 5.40 -5.87 12.07
CA MET A 217 6.80 -5.47 11.91
C MET A 217 7.69 -5.96 13.06
N SER A 218 7.12 -6.35 14.20
CA SER A 218 7.85 -6.77 15.40
C SER A 218 8.24 -8.26 15.39
N PRO A 219 9.13 -8.70 16.30
CA PRO A 219 9.39 -10.11 16.53
C PRO A 219 8.16 -10.93 16.94
N ASP A 220 7.18 -10.29 17.60
CA ASP A 220 5.93 -10.98 18.00
C ASP A 220 5.10 -11.43 16.81
N GLY A 221 5.25 -10.74 15.66
CA GLY A 221 4.65 -11.12 14.38
C GLY A 221 5.49 -12.12 13.56
N ALA A 222 6.54 -12.74 14.13
CA ALA A 222 7.51 -13.54 13.36
C ALA A 222 6.91 -14.72 12.59
N PHE A 223 5.80 -15.27 13.03
CA PHE A 223 5.10 -16.37 12.35
C PHE A 223 3.93 -15.93 11.47
N ILE A 224 3.68 -14.60 11.38
CA ILE A 224 2.67 -14.03 10.49
C ILE A 224 3.37 -13.66 9.17
N THR A 225 3.07 -14.42 8.13
CA THR A 225 3.72 -14.28 6.81
C THR A 225 2.79 -14.69 5.67
#